data_7e617360fe42a50c3d30715e8fabe190
#
_entry.id   7e617360fe42a50c3d30715e8fabe190
#
_cell.length_a   1.000
_cell.length_b   1.000
_cell.length_c   1.000
_cell.angle_alpha   90.00
_cell.angle_beta   90.00
_cell.angle_gamma   90.00
#
_symmetry.space_group_name_H-M   'P 1'
#
loop_
_entity.id
_entity.type
_entity.pdbx_description
1 polymer ?
#
loop_
_entity_poly.entity_id
_entity_poly.type
_entity_poly.pdbx_seq_one_letter_code
_entity_poly.pdbx_strand_id
1 'polypeptide(L)'
;ILWSLPKGHIEEGETPEQAAIREVAEETGITSEIERSLGVIDFWFMAGGKRIHKTVHHFQFKEVGGFLAAQESEVDEVGWFPLSEIISLLAYPDEKKLIARTKASEVGG
;
A
#
# COMPACT_ATOMS: atom_id res chain seq x y z
N ILE A 1 5.37 -2.05 16.84
CA ILE A 1 5.33 -1.62 15.42
C ILE A 1 4.05 -2.14 14.77
N LEU A 2 3.32 -1.26 14.09
CA LEU A 2 2.15 -1.62 13.32
C LEU A 2 2.53 -1.71 11.85
N TRP A 3 2.43 -2.90 11.27
CA TRP A 3 2.72 -3.10 9.86
C TRP A 3 1.53 -2.76 8.99
N SER A 4 1.78 -2.05 7.89
CA SER A 4 0.76 -1.70 6.90
C SER A 4 1.36 -1.69 5.50
N LEU A 5 0.49 -1.76 4.50
CA LEU A 5 0.90 -1.63 3.11
C LEU A 5 1.27 -0.17 2.82
N PRO A 6 2.27 0.08 1.95
CA PRO A 6 2.62 1.45 1.53
C PRO A 6 1.40 2.14 0.93
N LYS A 7 1.18 3.40 1.30
CA LYS A 7 0.09 4.20 0.78
C LYS A 7 0.35 5.68 1.02
N GLY A 8 -0.35 6.52 0.29
CA GLY A 8 -0.25 7.96 0.47
C GLY A 8 -1.33 8.69 -0.29
N HIS A 9 -1.27 10.01 -0.26
CA HIS A 9 -2.25 10.88 -0.90
C HIS A 9 -1.93 11.07 -2.38
N ILE A 10 -2.98 11.15 -3.20
CA ILE A 10 -2.86 11.54 -4.60
C ILE A 10 -2.66 13.06 -4.61
N GLU A 11 -1.59 13.53 -5.23
CA GLU A 11 -1.32 14.96 -5.38
C GLU A 11 -2.00 15.50 -6.63
N GLU A 12 -2.19 16.82 -6.68
CA GLU A 12 -2.80 17.45 -7.83
C GLU A 12 -2.06 17.11 -9.11
N GLY A 13 -2.81 16.68 -10.12
CA GLY A 13 -2.24 16.30 -11.41
C GLY A 13 -1.74 14.88 -11.52
N GLU A 14 -1.75 14.14 -10.42
CA GLU A 14 -1.35 12.71 -10.43
C GLU A 14 -2.54 11.81 -10.67
N THR A 15 -2.31 10.70 -11.38
CA THR A 15 -3.26 9.58 -11.39
C THR A 15 -3.05 8.74 -10.13
N PRO A 16 -4.01 7.88 -9.73
CA PRO A 16 -3.79 6.96 -8.61
C PRO A 16 -2.54 6.10 -8.80
N GLU A 17 -2.25 5.65 -10.03
CA GLU A 17 -1.08 4.85 -10.35
C GLU A 17 0.22 5.61 -10.12
N GLN A 18 0.28 6.87 -10.58
CA GLN A 18 1.46 7.73 -10.39
C GLN A 18 1.70 7.99 -8.91
N ALA A 19 0.64 8.29 -8.16
CA ALA A 19 0.74 8.52 -6.73
C ALA A 19 1.26 7.26 -6.01
N ALA A 20 0.76 6.09 -6.39
CA ALA A 20 1.18 4.83 -5.77
C ALA A 20 2.66 4.55 -6.02
N ILE A 21 3.14 4.73 -7.24
CA ILE A 21 4.57 4.55 -7.58
C ILE A 21 5.43 5.52 -6.77
N ARG A 22 5.02 6.79 -6.71
CA ARG A 22 5.74 7.81 -5.95
C ARG A 22 5.79 7.48 -4.45
N GLU A 23 4.66 7.11 -3.86
CA GLU A 23 4.61 6.79 -2.43
C GLU A 23 5.45 5.56 -2.06
N VAL A 24 5.45 4.53 -2.92
CA VAL A 24 6.31 3.37 -2.69
C VAL A 24 7.78 3.80 -2.69
N ALA A 25 8.19 4.63 -3.64
CA ALA A 25 9.56 5.13 -3.71
C ALA A 25 9.91 5.98 -2.49
N GLU A 26 9.02 6.89 -2.08
CA GLU A 26 9.25 7.77 -0.93
C GLU A 26 9.31 7.01 0.40
N GLU A 27 8.45 6.01 0.57
CA GLU A 27 8.40 5.27 1.83
C GLU A 27 9.43 4.15 1.92
N THR A 28 9.78 3.52 0.81
CA THR A 28 10.60 2.30 0.82
C THR A 28 11.93 2.40 0.09
N GLY A 29 12.10 3.40 -0.77
CA GLY A 29 13.29 3.50 -1.63
C GLY A 29 13.21 2.64 -2.88
N ILE A 30 12.11 1.93 -3.11
CA ILE A 30 11.96 1.00 -4.25
C ILE A 30 11.32 1.71 -5.43
N THR A 31 11.96 1.59 -6.60
CA THR A 31 11.39 2.00 -7.88
C THR A 31 10.58 0.83 -8.44
N SER A 32 9.33 1.09 -8.82
CA SER A 32 8.42 0.03 -9.22
C SER A 32 7.59 0.40 -10.45
N GLU A 33 7.03 -0.63 -11.06
CA GLU A 33 6.01 -0.52 -12.11
C GLU A 33 4.75 -1.21 -11.61
N ILE A 34 3.59 -0.75 -12.08
CA ILE A 34 2.33 -1.36 -11.71
C ILE A 34 2.05 -2.55 -12.61
N GLU A 35 1.75 -3.70 -12.01
CA GLU A 35 1.33 -4.89 -12.74
C GLU A 35 -0.19 -4.94 -12.87
N ARG A 36 -0.92 -4.63 -11.80
CA ARG A 36 -2.38 -4.60 -11.81
C ARG A 36 -2.93 -3.88 -10.59
N SER A 37 -4.20 -3.46 -10.67
CA SER A 37 -4.92 -2.93 -9.53
C SER A 37 -5.39 -4.09 -8.63
N LEU A 38 -5.26 -3.92 -7.33
CA LEU A 38 -5.78 -4.87 -6.35
C LEU A 38 -7.15 -4.44 -5.82
N GLY A 39 -7.55 -3.19 -6.08
CA GLY A 39 -8.79 -2.64 -5.61
C GLY A 39 -8.60 -1.44 -4.71
N VAL A 40 -9.68 -1.04 -4.06
CA VAL A 40 -9.69 0.14 -3.19
C VAL A 40 -10.14 -0.23 -1.79
N ILE A 41 -9.65 0.53 -0.81
CA ILE A 41 -10.11 0.44 0.57
C ILE A 41 -10.68 1.81 0.91
N ASP A 42 -11.92 1.82 1.41
CA ASP A 42 -12.59 3.04 1.88
C ASP A 42 -12.63 3.04 3.39
N PHE A 43 -12.36 4.18 3.99
CA PHE A 43 -12.54 4.30 5.43
C PHE A 43 -12.95 5.72 5.82
N TRP A 44 -13.57 5.81 6.99
CA TRP A 44 -14.03 7.06 7.55
C TRP A 44 -13.26 7.36 8.83
N PHE A 45 -12.94 8.61 9.05
CA PHE A 45 -12.31 9.04 10.29
C PHE A 45 -12.80 10.44 10.69
N MET A 46 -12.57 10.80 11.94
CA MET A 46 -12.95 12.11 12.46
C MET A 46 -11.72 13.01 12.51
N ALA A 47 -11.84 14.21 11.97
CA ALA A 47 -10.79 15.21 12.03
C ALA A 47 -11.43 16.60 12.11
N GLY A 48 -11.02 17.40 13.09
CA GLY A 48 -11.56 18.75 13.29
C GLY A 48 -13.07 18.79 13.49
N GLY A 49 -13.64 17.76 14.13
CA GLY A 49 -15.07 17.66 14.36
C GLY A 49 -15.88 17.25 13.13
N LYS A 50 -15.22 16.88 12.04
CA LYS A 50 -15.88 16.47 10.80
C LYS A 50 -15.60 15.01 10.49
N ARG A 51 -16.58 14.34 9.88
CA ARG A 51 -16.43 12.99 9.38
C ARG A 51 -15.82 13.04 7.97
N ILE A 52 -14.65 12.42 7.79
CA ILE A 52 -13.91 12.44 6.53
C ILE A 52 -13.88 11.05 5.93
N HIS A 53 -14.20 10.94 4.66
CA HIS A 53 -14.11 9.71 3.88
C HIS A 53 -12.82 9.71 3.09
N LYS A 54 -12.08 8.62 3.15
CA LYS A 54 -10.84 8.46 2.39
C LYS A 54 -10.88 7.15 1.60
N THR A 55 -10.50 7.24 0.34
CA THR A 55 -10.38 6.09 -0.56
C THR A 55 -8.91 5.89 -0.90
N VAL A 56 -8.41 4.68 -0.68
CA VAL A 56 -7.01 4.33 -0.98
C VAL A 56 -6.98 3.25 -2.04
N HIS A 57 -6.31 3.54 -3.16
CA HIS A 57 -6.11 2.60 -4.26
C HIS A 57 -4.87 1.76 -3.99
N HIS A 58 -5.00 0.45 -4.11
CA HIS A 58 -3.89 -0.48 -3.93
C HIS A 58 -3.57 -1.19 -5.24
N PHE A 59 -2.28 -1.43 -5.46
CA PHE A 59 -1.79 -2.03 -6.69
C PHE A 59 -0.77 -3.11 -6.39
N GLN A 60 -0.63 -4.05 -7.32
CA GLN A 60 0.46 -5.00 -7.32
C GLN A 60 1.59 -4.39 -8.16
N PHE A 61 2.79 -4.36 -7.59
CA PHE A 61 3.95 -3.74 -8.21
C PHE A 61 5.01 -4.76 -8.57
N LYS A 62 5.80 -4.43 -9.59
CA LYS A 62 7.03 -5.13 -9.92
C LYS A 62 8.19 -4.21 -9.56
N GLU A 63 9.14 -4.70 -8.78
CA GLU A 63 10.35 -3.95 -8.47
C GLU A 63 11.22 -3.84 -9.72
N VAL A 64 11.65 -2.64 -10.06
CA VAL A 64 12.53 -2.40 -11.21
C VAL A 64 13.83 -1.71 -10.84
N GLY A 65 14.00 -1.28 -9.60
CA GLY A 65 15.23 -0.65 -9.14
C GLY A 65 15.11 -0.14 -7.72
N GLY A 66 16.14 0.59 -7.29
CA GLY A 66 16.20 1.16 -5.96
C GLY A 66 16.71 0.20 -4.89
N PHE A 67 16.76 0.68 -3.67
CA PHE A 67 17.22 -0.10 -2.51
C PHE A 67 16.24 0.07 -1.38
N LEU A 68 15.88 -1.03 -0.73
CA LEU A 68 14.94 -1.01 0.38
C LEU A 68 15.53 -0.27 1.58
N ALA A 69 14.89 0.84 1.95
CA ALA A 69 15.26 1.61 3.13
C ALA A 69 14.10 2.52 3.52
N ALA A 70 13.90 2.75 4.81
CA ALA A 70 12.91 3.72 5.26
C ALA A 70 13.37 5.12 4.86
N GLN A 71 12.60 5.80 4.01
CA GLN A 71 12.99 7.08 3.42
C GLN A 71 12.37 8.30 4.11
N GLU A 72 11.24 8.11 4.78
CA GLU A 72 10.51 9.20 5.43
C GLU A 72 10.60 9.10 6.94
N SER A 73 10.55 10.27 7.61
CA SER A 73 10.60 10.33 9.07
C SER A 73 9.40 9.65 9.75
N GLU A 74 8.30 9.49 9.03
CA GLU A 74 7.10 8.83 9.54
C GLU A 74 7.13 7.30 9.40
N VAL A 75 8.12 6.78 8.67
CA VAL A 75 8.29 5.35 8.44
C VAL A 75 9.42 4.83 9.31
N ASP A 76 9.10 4.03 10.31
CA ASP A 76 10.08 3.50 11.24
C ASP A 76 10.91 2.37 10.64
N GLU A 77 10.26 1.52 9.84
CA GLU A 77 10.89 0.32 9.30
C GLU A 77 10.19 -0.14 8.03
N VAL A 78 10.95 -0.65 7.07
CA VAL A 78 10.42 -1.28 5.86
C VAL A 78 11.03 -2.65 5.69
N GLY A 79 10.32 -3.57 5.05
CA GLY A 79 10.84 -4.92 4.85
C GLY A 79 10.08 -5.68 3.77
N TRP A 80 10.75 -6.71 3.25
CA TRP A 80 10.15 -7.69 2.37
C TRP A 80 9.65 -8.86 3.22
N PHE A 81 8.44 -9.31 2.95
CA PHE A 81 7.83 -10.42 3.66
C PHE A 81 7.22 -11.40 2.66
N PRO A 82 7.32 -12.71 2.91
CA PRO A 82 6.64 -13.68 2.08
C PRO A 82 5.13 -13.41 2.03
N LEU A 83 4.53 -13.52 0.87
CA LEU A 83 3.09 -13.32 0.71
C LEU A 83 2.28 -14.22 1.63
N SER A 84 2.78 -15.43 1.89
CA SER A 84 2.13 -16.39 2.80
C SER A 84 2.06 -15.90 4.26
N GLU A 85 2.93 -14.97 4.66
CA GLU A 85 3.00 -14.48 6.04
C GLU A 85 2.38 -13.11 6.23
N ILE A 86 2.15 -12.37 5.15
CA ILE A 86 1.73 -10.97 5.20
C ILE A 86 0.43 -10.77 5.97
N ILE A 87 -0.55 -11.65 5.77
CA ILE A 87 -1.87 -11.50 6.41
C ILE A 87 -1.75 -11.47 7.94
N SER A 88 -0.88 -12.31 8.51
CA SER A 88 -0.70 -12.33 9.95
C SER A 88 0.06 -11.13 10.49
N LEU A 89 0.86 -10.46 9.63
CA LEU A 89 1.67 -9.31 10.03
C LEU A 89 0.93 -7.99 9.97
N LEU A 90 0.02 -7.85 9.01
CA LEU A 90 -0.70 -6.58 8.80
C LEU A 90 -1.60 -6.26 9.99
N ALA A 91 -1.58 -4.98 10.41
CA ALA A 91 -2.36 -4.51 11.54
C ALA A 91 -3.83 -4.24 11.21
N TYR A 92 -4.13 -3.96 9.93
CA TYR A 92 -5.44 -3.47 9.53
C TYR A 92 -6.28 -4.54 8.82
N PRO A 93 -7.52 -4.81 9.31
CA PRO A 93 -8.37 -5.86 8.74
C PRO A 93 -8.69 -5.70 7.26
N ASP A 94 -8.88 -4.47 6.77
CA ASP A 94 -9.19 -4.23 5.37
C ASP A 94 -8.02 -4.59 4.46
N GLU A 95 -6.79 -4.34 4.90
CA GLU A 95 -5.59 -4.73 4.17
C GLU A 95 -5.44 -6.25 4.15
N LYS A 96 -5.74 -6.90 5.26
CA LYS A 96 -5.74 -8.37 5.33
C LYS A 96 -6.72 -8.98 4.34
N LYS A 97 -7.93 -8.42 4.25
CA LYS A 97 -8.95 -8.87 3.29
C LYS A 97 -8.50 -8.69 1.85
N LEU A 98 -7.86 -7.56 1.56
CA LEU A 98 -7.36 -7.26 0.23
C LEU A 98 -6.33 -8.29 -0.21
N ILE A 99 -5.36 -8.60 0.65
CA ILE A 99 -4.32 -9.59 0.37
C ILE A 99 -4.90 -10.98 0.24
N ALA A 100 -5.87 -11.34 1.08
CA ALA A 100 -6.53 -12.64 1.00
C ALA A 100 -7.21 -12.83 -0.36
N ARG A 101 -7.91 -11.82 -0.87
CA ARG A 101 -8.53 -11.85 -2.20
C ARG A 101 -7.49 -11.98 -3.31
N THR A 102 -6.36 -11.28 -3.17
CA THR A 102 -5.27 -11.32 -4.12
C THR A 102 -4.69 -12.75 -4.21
N LYS A 103 -4.44 -13.37 -3.07
CA LYS A 103 -3.92 -14.75 -3.01
C LYS A 103 -4.91 -15.74 -3.63
N ALA A 104 -6.19 -15.61 -3.33
CA ALA A 104 -7.22 -16.45 -3.89
C ALA A 104 -7.28 -16.33 -5.42
N SER A 105 -7.15 -15.11 -5.94
CA SER A 105 -7.12 -14.85 -7.38
C SER A 105 -5.92 -15.52 -8.04
N GLU A 106 -4.75 -15.47 -7.42
CA GLU A 106 -3.54 -16.11 -7.95
C GLU A 106 -3.64 -17.62 -7.97
N VAL A 107 -4.19 -18.20 -6.91
CA VAL A 107 -4.37 -19.65 -6.81
C VAL A 107 -5.45 -20.14 -7.79
N GLY A 108 -6.51 -19.35 -7.96
CA GLY A 108 -7.62 -19.70 -8.85
C GLY A 108 -7.34 -19.42 -10.32
N GLY A 109 -6.31 -18.67 -10.61
CA GLY A 109 -5.94 -18.32 -11.95
C GLY A 109 -4.89 -19.23 -12.51
#